data_47098c63eb835efc5075a6c8688ea4db
#
_entry.id   47098c63eb835efc5075a6c8688ea4db
#
_cell.length_a   1.000
_cell.length_b   1.000
_cell.length_c   1.000
_cell.angle_alpha   90.00
_cell.angle_beta   90.00
_cell.angle_gamma   90.00
#
_symmetry.space_group_name_H-M   'P 1'
#
loop_
_entity.id
_entity.type
_entity.pdbx_description
1 polymer ?
#
loop_
_entity_poly.entity_id
_entity_poly.type
_entity_poly.pdbx_seq_one_letter_code
_entity_poly.pdbx_strand_id
1 'polypeptide(L)'
;MTNQQVLSTYEAMRALTQQMVAAAGDGAWDQLETLEQRVSVHVQALRENEESVRLEGPHRLQKIALIKQMLEDDRKIRDLTMPWMAQLSKLINNTGAERRLAGAYGTV
;
A
#
# COMPACT_ATOMS: atom_id res chain seq x y z
N MET A 1 15.13 -14.98 -8.87
CA MET A 1 15.29 -14.75 -7.42
C MET A 1 15.48 -16.08 -6.70
N THR A 2 16.32 -16.08 -5.67
CA THR A 2 16.41 -17.20 -4.73
C THR A 2 15.30 -17.10 -3.69
N ASN A 3 15.08 -18.18 -2.92
CA ASN A 3 14.13 -18.17 -1.80
C ASN A 3 14.44 -17.03 -0.83
N GLN A 4 15.72 -16.83 -0.53
CA GLN A 4 16.18 -15.77 0.37
C GLN A 4 15.86 -14.39 -0.20
N GLN A 5 16.05 -14.17 -1.49
CA GLN A 5 15.73 -12.91 -2.14
C GLN A 5 14.23 -12.63 -2.15
N VAL A 6 13.41 -13.66 -2.37
CA VAL A 6 11.94 -13.52 -2.30
C VAL A 6 11.52 -13.08 -0.89
N LEU A 7 12.01 -13.76 0.14
CA LEU A 7 11.70 -13.40 1.53
C LEU A 7 12.19 -12.00 1.89
N SER A 8 13.41 -11.65 1.47
CA SER A 8 13.94 -10.30 1.70
C SER A 8 13.08 -9.23 1.03
N THR A 9 12.52 -9.53 -0.13
CA THR A 9 11.60 -8.62 -0.83
C THR A 9 10.31 -8.42 -0.03
N TYR A 10 9.71 -9.50 0.49
CA TYR A 10 8.54 -9.39 1.36
C TYR A 10 8.83 -8.63 2.64
N GLU A 11 9.99 -8.84 3.25
CA GLU A 11 10.41 -8.09 4.44
C GLU A 11 10.56 -6.59 4.15
N ALA A 12 11.16 -6.25 3.00
CA ALA A 12 11.28 -4.87 2.56
C ALA A 12 9.90 -4.22 2.34
N MET A 13 8.99 -4.95 1.72
CA MET A 13 7.61 -4.48 1.51
C MET A 13 6.91 -4.25 2.84
N ARG A 14 7.08 -5.15 3.81
CA ARG A 14 6.47 -4.99 5.14
C ARG A 14 7.00 -3.74 5.85
N ALA A 15 8.31 -3.49 5.76
CA ALA A 15 8.91 -2.28 6.32
C ALA A 15 8.31 -1.02 5.68
N LEU A 16 8.09 -1.04 4.36
CA LEU A 16 7.46 0.08 3.64
C LEU A 16 6.01 0.28 4.07
N THR A 17 5.23 -0.79 4.22
CA THR A 17 3.83 -0.65 4.65
C THR A 17 3.71 -0.12 6.07
N GLN A 18 4.66 -0.43 6.97
CA GLN A 18 4.72 0.18 8.29
C GLN A 18 4.96 1.68 8.21
N GLN A 19 5.87 2.11 7.34
CA GLN A 19 6.12 3.53 7.10
C GLN A 19 4.89 4.22 6.51
N MET A 20 4.16 3.51 5.64
CA MET A 20 2.93 4.02 5.07
C MET A 20 1.85 4.27 6.13
N VAL A 21 1.73 3.39 7.12
CA VAL A 21 0.81 3.59 8.25
C VAL A 21 1.17 4.89 8.99
N ALA A 22 2.45 5.08 9.28
CA ALA A 22 2.91 6.30 9.97
C ALA A 22 2.66 7.55 9.14
N ALA A 23 2.96 7.50 7.83
CA ALA A 23 2.71 8.62 6.92
C ALA A 23 1.22 8.98 6.84
N ALA A 24 0.36 7.98 6.76
CA ALA A 24 -1.10 8.18 6.73
C ALA A 24 -1.59 8.81 8.06
N GLY A 25 -1.06 8.36 9.19
CA GLY A 25 -1.40 8.91 10.51
C GLY A 25 -0.98 10.36 10.66
N ASP A 26 0.12 10.75 10.04
CA ASP A 26 0.66 12.11 10.06
C ASP A 26 0.05 13.02 8.99
N GLY A 27 -0.76 12.47 8.10
CA GLY A 27 -1.29 13.23 6.95
C GLY A 27 -0.24 13.57 5.91
N ALA A 28 0.88 12.85 5.89
CA ALA A 28 1.97 13.06 4.94
C ALA A 28 1.68 12.34 3.61
N TRP A 29 0.72 12.86 2.84
CA TRP A 29 0.19 12.21 1.65
C TRP A 29 1.22 12.04 0.54
N ASP A 30 2.11 13.02 0.35
CA ASP A 30 3.18 12.93 -0.65
C ASP A 30 4.15 11.80 -0.30
N GLN A 31 4.48 11.66 0.97
CA GLN A 31 5.33 10.57 1.45
C GLN A 31 4.63 9.23 1.28
N LEU A 32 3.35 9.16 1.58
CA LEU A 32 2.55 7.95 1.41
C LEU A 32 2.57 7.49 -0.06
N GLU A 33 2.39 8.41 -1.00
CA GLU A 33 2.44 8.13 -2.44
C GLU A 33 3.82 7.59 -2.86
N THR A 34 4.88 8.21 -2.39
CA THR A 34 6.25 7.76 -2.68
C THR A 34 6.49 6.34 -2.16
N LEU A 35 6.04 6.05 -0.94
CA LEU A 35 6.16 4.72 -0.35
C LEU A 35 5.35 3.68 -1.15
N GLU A 36 4.14 4.04 -1.56
CA GLU A 36 3.29 3.18 -2.40
C GLU A 36 3.99 2.81 -3.71
N GLN A 37 4.63 3.77 -4.36
CA GLN A 37 5.39 3.52 -5.58
C GLN A 37 6.55 2.56 -5.34
N ARG A 38 7.23 2.67 -4.21
CA ARG A 38 8.32 1.76 -3.85
C ARG A 38 7.80 0.34 -3.60
N VAL A 39 6.65 0.20 -2.96
CA VAL A 39 6.00 -1.12 -2.81
C VAL A 39 5.66 -1.71 -4.17
N SER A 40 5.14 -0.91 -5.09
CA SER A 40 4.78 -1.35 -6.44
C SER A 40 5.98 -1.93 -7.21
N VAL A 41 7.16 -1.35 -7.04
CA VAL A 41 8.40 -1.87 -7.65
C VAL A 41 8.69 -3.29 -7.14
N HIS A 42 8.55 -3.51 -5.84
CA HIS A 42 8.75 -4.85 -5.26
C HIS A 42 7.69 -5.84 -5.73
N VAL A 43 6.43 -5.42 -5.81
CA VAL A 43 5.34 -6.25 -6.31
C VAL A 43 5.63 -6.70 -7.74
N GLN A 44 6.09 -5.78 -8.60
CA GLN A 44 6.43 -6.11 -9.98
C GLN A 44 7.58 -7.11 -10.05
N ALA A 45 8.62 -6.94 -9.23
CA ALA A 45 9.75 -7.86 -9.17
C ALA A 45 9.28 -9.27 -8.76
N LEU A 46 8.37 -9.37 -7.81
CA LEU A 46 7.81 -10.66 -7.39
C LEU A 46 7.00 -11.31 -8.51
N ARG A 47 6.17 -10.54 -9.21
CA ARG A 47 5.38 -11.06 -10.35
C ARG A 47 6.26 -11.67 -11.43
N GLU A 48 7.39 -11.05 -11.70
CA GLU A 48 8.32 -11.53 -12.73
C GLU A 48 9.07 -12.78 -12.31
N ASN A 49 9.19 -13.05 -11.02
CA ASN A 49 10.05 -14.10 -10.49
C ASN A 49 9.33 -15.18 -9.68
N GLU A 50 8.06 -14.96 -9.31
CA GLU A 50 7.34 -15.85 -8.39
C GLU A 50 7.13 -17.25 -8.92
N GLU A 51 6.95 -17.42 -10.23
CA GLU A 51 6.73 -18.72 -10.85
C GLU A 51 7.96 -19.63 -10.78
N SER A 52 9.16 -19.02 -10.71
CA SER A 52 10.42 -19.77 -10.69
C SER A 52 10.86 -20.17 -9.30
N VAL A 53 10.19 -19.68 -8.26
CA VAL A 53 10.58 -19.92 -6.86
C VAL A 53 9.41 -20.49 -6.07
N ARG A 54 9.61 -21.71 -5.54
CA ARG A 54 8.67 -22.32 -4.62
C ARG A 54 9.18 -22.21 -3.19
N LEU A 55 8.43 -21.53 -2.36
CA LEU A 55 8.69 -21.49 -0.93
C LEU A 55 7.95 -22.64 -0.24
N GLU A 56 8.69 -23.40 0.56
CA GLU A 56 8.14 -24.54 1.29
C GLU A 56 8.57 -24.48 2.75
N GLY A 57 7.83 -25.16 3.62
CA GLY A 57 8.12 -25.28 5.04
C GLY A 57 8.19 -23.93 5.75
N PRO A 58 9.25 -23.69 6.56
CA PRO A 58 9.39 -22.45 7.31
C PRO A 58 9.39 -21.19 6.45
N HIS A 59 9.94 -21.25 5.25
CA HIS A 59 9.96 -20.12 4.33
C HIS A 59 8.56 -19.72 3.89
N ARG A 60 7.71 -20.70 3.61
CA ARG A 60 6.31 -20.46 3.25
C ARG A 60 5.54 -19.83 4.41
N LEU A 61 5.75 -20.32 5.62
CA LEU A 61 5.11 -19.79 6.82
C LEU A 61 5.53 -18.33 7.07
N GLN A 62 6.81 -18.02 6.87
CA GLN A 62 7.34 -16.67 7.00
C GLN A 62 6.72 -15.72 5.97
N LYS A 63 6.59 -16.16 4.72
CA LYS A 63 5.91 -15.39 3.67
C LYS A 63 4.47 -15.10 4.05
N ILE A 64 3.73 -16.10 4.52
CA ILE A 64 2.33 -15.95 4.92
C ILE A 64 2.20 -14.94 6.07
N ALA A 65 3.07 -15.03 7.07
CA ALA A 65 3.07 -14.10 8.19
C ALA A 65 3.30 -12.65 7.73
N LEU A 66 4.26 -12.44 6.83
CA LEU A 66 4.56 -11.12 6.27
C LEU A 66 3.38 -10.55 5.48
N ILE A 67 2.73 -11.38 4.65
CA ILE A 67 1.55 -10.97 3.89
C ILE A 67 0.41 -10.58 4.84
N LYS A 68 0.17 -11.34 5.89
CA LYS A 68 -0.87 -11.00 6.88
C LYS A 68 -0.59 -9.66 7.54
N GLN A 69 0.66 -9.38 7.89
CA GLN A 69 1.07 -8.10 8.47
C GLN A 69 0.85 -6.94 7.49
N MET A 70 1.19 -7.14 6.22
CA MET A 70 0.97 -6.13 5.18
C MET A 70 -0.51 -5.85 4.95
N LEU A 71 -1.35 -6.88 4.97
CA LEU A 71 -2.80 -6.72 4.84
C LEU A 71 -3.39 -5.95 6.02
N GLU A 72 -2.89 -6.20 7.22
CA GLU A 72 -3.31 -5.45 8.40
C GLU A 72 -2.86 -3.98 8.31
N ASP A 73 -1.64 -3.72 7.84
CA ASP A 73 -1.14 -2.37 7.60
C ASP A 73 -2.01 -1.64 6.57
N ASP A 74 -2.36 -2.31 5.47
CA ASP A 74 -3.25 -1.76 4.44
C ASP A 74 -4.62 -1.38 5.02
N ARG A 75 -5.16 -2.20 5.89
CA ARG A 75 -6.40 -1.90 6.59
C ARG A 75 -6.27 -0.65 7.46
N LYS A 76 -5.17 -0.53 8.22
CA LYS A 76 -4.91 0.65 9.04
C LYS A 76 -4.77 1.91 8.20
N ILE A 77 -4.09 1.81 7.07
CA ILE A 77 -3.93 2.93 6.13
C ILE A 77 -5.30 3.39 5.64
N ARG A 78 -6.16 2.47 5.23
CA ARG A 78 -7.50 2.80 4.77
C ARG A 78 -8.36 3.44 5.87
N ASP A 79 -8.26 2.93 7.09
CA ASP A 79 -8.98 3.49 8.23
C ASP A 79 -8.54 4.94 8.54
N LEU A 80 -7.29 5.27 8.26
CA LEU A 80 -6.75 6.62 8.44
C LEU A 80 -7.07 7.56 7.27
N THR A 81 -7.13 7.03 6.04
CA THR A 81 -7.36 7.85 4.84
C THR A 81 -8.83 8.11 4.57
N MET A 82 -9.72 7.20 4.90
CA MET A 82 -11.16 7.35 4.63
C MET A 82 -11.80 8.55 5.32
N PRO A 83 -11.55 8.82 6.63
CA PRO A 83 -12.10 10.00 7.27
C PRO A 83 -11.63 11.30 6.63
N TRP A 84 -10.36 11.35 6.22
CA TRP A 84 -9.81 12.51 5.53
C TRP A 84 -10.48 12.72 4.17
N MET A 85 -10.71 11.64 3.42
CA MET A 85 -11.43 11.70 2.15
C MET A 85 -12.87 12.21 2.34
N ALA A 86 -13.54 11.77 3.38
CA ALA A 86 -14.89 12.23 3.72
C ALA A 86 -14.91 13.74 4.03
N GLN A 87 -13.93 14.22 4.79
CA GLN A 87 -13.81 15.65 5.10
C GLN A 87 -13.55 16.47 3.84
N LEU A 88 -12.67 15.99 2.98
CA LEU A 88 -12.36 16.64 1.71
C LEU A 88 -13.61 16.72 0.82
N SER A 89 -14.37 15.64 0.74
CA SER A 89 -15.62 15.61 -0.01
C SER A 89 -16.61 16.66 0.47
N LYS A 90 -16.79 16.81 1.79
CA LYS A 90 -17.65 17.84 2.38
C LYS A 90 -17.20 19.24 2.01
N LEU A 91 -15.90 19.50 2.09
CA LEU A 91 -15.33 20.79 1.76
C LEU A 91 -15.56 21.14 0.30
N ILE A 92 -15.38 20.19 -0.58
CA ILE A 92 -15.58 20.33 -2.02
C ILE A 92 -17.05 20.58 -2.33
N ASN A 93 -17.98 19.85 -1.71
CA ASN A 93 -19.41 20.07 -1.88
C ASN A 93 -19.85 21.48 -1.50
N ASN A 94 -19.31 22.01 -0.41
CA ASN A 94 -19.63 23.35 0.07
C ASN A 94 -19.10 24.45 -0.85
N THR A 95 -18.06 24.16 -1.64
CA THR A 95 -17.45 25.14 -2.55
C THR A 95 -17.88 25.00 -3.99
N GLY A 96 -18.70 23.98 -4.31
CA GLY A 96 -19.11 23.68 -5.68
C GLY A 96 -18.01 23.11 -6.55
N ALA A 97 -16.85 22.81 -5.99
CA ALA A 97 -15.69 22.29 -6.73
C ALA A 97 -15.83 20.80 -7.06
N GLU A 98 -16.79 20.10 -6.47
CA GLU A 98 -16.97 18.66 -6.64
C GLU A 98 -17.16 18.27 -8.11
N ARG A 99 -17.98 19.02 -8.85
CA ARG A 99 -18.22 18.74 -10.27
C ARG A 99 -16.96 18.81 -11.09
N ARG A 100 -16.09 19.76 -10.80
CA ARG A 100 -14.82 19.92 -11.52
C ARG A 100 -13.85 18.78 -11.21
N LEU A 101 -13.79 18.37 -9.96
CA LEU A 101 -12.94 17.24 -9.55
C LEU A 101 -13.47 15.92 -10.11
N ALA A 102 -14.77 15.70 -10.06
CA ALA A 102 -15.39 14.52 -10.63
C ALA A 102 -15.10 14.40 -12.12
N GLY A 103 -15.20 15.49 -12.86
CA GLY A 103 -14.87 15.53 -14.27
C GLY A 103 -13.39 15.25 -14.54
N ALA A 104 -12.49 15.81 -13.71
CA ALA A 104 -11.04 15.64 -13.86
C ALA A 104 -10.58 14.19 -13.59
N TYR A 105 -11.19 13.52 -12.62
CA TYR A 105 -10.81 12.16 -12.26
C TYR A 105 -11.68 11.07 -12.90
N GLY A 106 -12.64 11.46 -13.72
CA GLY A 106 -13.53 10.51 -14.38
C GLY A 106 -14.34 9.68 -13.41
N THR A 107 -14.60 10.18 -12.23
CA THR A 107 -15.35 9.43 -11.25
C THR A 107 -16.83 9.43 -11.52
N VAL A 108 -17.31 8.46 -11.14
CA VAL A 108 -18.66 8.08 -11.12
C VAL A 108 -19.46 8.80 -10.03
#